data_f3a19740cdb00c6826a4ef79e80c6216
#
_entry.id   f3a19740cdb00c6826a4ef79e80c6216
#
_cell.length_a   1.000
_cell.length_b   1.000
_cell.length_c   1.000
_cell.angle_alpha   90.00
_cell.angle_beta   90.00
_cell.angle_gamma   90.00
#
_symmetry.space_group_name_H-M   'P 1'
#
loop_
_entity.id
_entity.type
_entity.pdbx_description
1 polymer ?
#
loop_
_entity_poly.entity_id
_entity_poly.type
_entity_poly.pdbx_seq_one_letter_code
_entity_poly.pdbx_strand_id
1 'polypeptide(L)'
;MSLFDMSGQVALITGSSRGIGKATAEAMAEQGAKVVISSRKQDACDATAAAINARFGDGTAIAVAANISSKDDLQNLVNETRAAFGKITALVCNAASNPYYGPGLGISDDQFRKIMDNNILSNH
;
A
#
# COMPACT_ATOMS: atom_id res chain seq x y z
N MET A 1 -4.13 -15.91 21.02
CA MET A 1 -3.94 -15.84 19.57
C MET A 1 -5.13 -15.17 18.90
N SER A 2 -4.86 -14.21 18.05
CA SER A 2 -5.93 -13.54 17.32
C SER A 2 -6.39 -14.41 16.15
N LEU A 3 -7.70 -14.46 15.88
CA LEU A 3 -8.24 -15.10 14.68
C LEU A 3 -7.80 -14.37 13.42
N PHE A 4 -7.36 -13.13 13.55
CA PHE A 4 -7.00 -12.27 12.43
C PHE A 4 -5.52 -11.91 12.44
N ASP A 5 -4.69 -12.79 13.01
CA ASP A 5 -3.24 -12.55 13.05
C ASP A 5 -2.69 -12.44 11.62
N MET A 6 -2.12 -11.28 11.32
CA MET A 6 -1.56 -10.98 10.01
C MET A 6 -0.03 -10.88 10.04
N SER A 7 0.59 -11.45 11.07
CA SER A 7 2.05 -11.48 11.15
C SER A 7 2.64 -12.13 9.90
N GLY A 8 3.67 -11.51 9.34
CA GLY A 8 4.27 -11.99 8.10
C GLY A 8 3.60 -11.47 6.84
N GLN A 9 2.47 -10.77 6.95
CA GLN A 9 1.84 -10.14 5.80
C GLN A 9 2.44 -8.76 5.53
N VAL A 10 2.54 -8.42 4.27
CA VAL A 10 2.96 -7.09 3.83
C VAL A 10 1.88 -6.55 2.91
N ALA A 11 1.19 -5.52 3.37
CA ALA A 11 0.05 -4.94 2.66
C ALA A 11 0.45 -3.61 2.01
N LEU A 12 0.23 -3.52 0.72
CA LEU A 12 0.36 -2.28 -0.03
C LEU A 12 -1.03 -1.69 -0.20
N ILE A 13 -1.24 -0.50 0.36
CA ILE A 13 -2.57 0.09 0.44
C ILE A 13 -2.56 1.45 -0.26
N THR A 14 -3.25 1.57 -1.38
CA THR A 14 -3.35 2.83 -2.09
C THR A 14 -4.44 3.70 -1.45
N GLY A 15 -4.29 5.02 -1.54
CA GLY A 15 -5.25 5.94 -0.94
C GLY A 15 -5.32 5.86 0.57
N SER A 16 -4.20 5.57 1.23
CA SER A 16 -4.18 5.22 2.65
C SER A 16 -3.77 6.35 3.59
N SER A 17 -3.63 7.57 3.08
CA SER A 17 -3.26 8.69 3.94
C SER A 17 -4.45 9.26 4.71
N ARG A 18 -5.67 8.85 4.40
CA ARG A 18 -6.88 9.30 5.10
C ARG A 18 -8.05 8.36 4.84
N GLY A 19 -9.15 8.56 5.58
CA GLY A 19 -10.41 7.87 5.35
C GLY A 19 -10.33 6.37 5.53
N ILE A 20 -11.04 5.64 4.69
CA ILE A 20 -11.14 4.18 4.78
C ILE A 20 -9.79 3.51 4.58
N GLY A 21 -8.97 4.04 3.66
CA GLY A 21 -7.64 3.49 3.43
C GLY A 21 -6.75 3.58 4.65
N LYS A 22 -6.77 4.72 5.35
CA LYS A 22 -6.02 4.89 6.59
C LYS A 22 -6.52 3.94 7.67
N ALA A 23 -7.84 3.83 7.83
CA ALA A 23 -8.43 2.93 8.82
C ALA A 23 -8.08 1.47 8.53
N THR A 24 -8.07 1.08 7.25
CA THR A 24 -7.68 -0.27 6.84
C THR A 24 -6.22 -0.54 7.20
N ALA A 25 -5.33 0.41 6.91
CA ALA A 25 -3.91 0.27 7.23
C ALA A 25 -3.70 0.11 8.75
N GLU A 26 -4.39 0.92 9.54
CA GLU A 26 -4.30 0.84 10.99
C GLU A 26 -4.79 -0.51 11.51
N ALA A 27 -5.91 -1.00 10.97
CA ALA A 27 -6.47 -2.28 11.39
C ALA A 27 -5.53 -3.44 11.03
N MET A 28 -4.93 -3.42 9.84
CA MET A 28 -3.99 -4.46 9.44
C MET A 28 -2.71 -4.43 10.29
N ALA A 29 -2.20 -3.23 10.57
CA ALA A 29 -1.04 -3.07 11.43
C ALA A 29 -1.31 -3.59 12.84
N GLU A 30 -2.50 -3.35 13.35
CA GLU A 30 -2.91 -3.86 14.66
C GLU A 30 -2.87 -5.39 14.72
N GLN A 31 -3.14 -6.05 13.59
CA GLN A 31 -3.10 -7.50 13.49
C GLN A 31 -1.71 -8.05 13.17
N GLY A 32 -0.71 -7.21 13.09
CA GLY A 32 0.68 -7.63 12.92
C GLY A 32 1.25 -7.46 11.53
N ALA A 33 0.50 -6.95 10.57
CA ALA A 33 0.98 -6.76 9.22
C ALA A 33 1.96 -5.58 9.13
N LYS A 34 2.88 -5.66 8.18
CA LYS A 34 3.62 -4.49 7.73
C LYS A 34 2.78 -3.80 6.67
N VAL A 35 2.72 -2.47 6.67
CA VAL A 35 1.87 -1.74 5.75
C VAL A 35 2.63 -0.65 5.02
N VAL A 36 2.26 -0.42 3.78
CA VAL A 36 2.79 0.68 2.98
C VAL A 36 1.68 1.70 2.77
N ILE A 37 1.92 2.90 3.27
CA ILE A 37 0.99 4.01 3.16
C ILE A 37 1.29 4.74 1.87
N SER A 38 0.32 4.84 0.99
CA SER A 38 0.51 5.49 -0.30
C SER A 38 -0.67 6.37 -0.66
N SER A 39 -0.36 7.56 -1.14
CA SER A 39 -1.28 8.49 -1.75
C SER A 39 -0.45 9.44 -2.61
N ARG A 40 -1.08 10.44 -3.20
CA ARG A 40 -0.34 11.39 -4.03
C ARG A 40 0.49 12.40 -3.22
N LYS A 41 0.24 12.50 -1.91
CA LYS A 41 0.90 13.50 -1.05
C LYS A 41 1.85 12.84 -0.07
N GLN A 42 3.14 13.05 -0.29
CA GLN A 42 4.17 12.45 0.58
C GLN A 42 4.01 12.89 2.04
N ASP A 43 3.72 14.16 2.29
CA ASP A 43 3.59 14.66 3.65
C ASP A 43 2.48 13.95 4.42
N ALA A 44 1.34 13.73 3.76
CA ALA A 44 0.21 13.02 4.37
C ALA A 44 0.55 11.55 4.62
N CYS A 45 1.28 10.93 3.68
CA CYS A 45 1.73 9.55 3.86
C CYS A 45 2.71 9.44 5.03
N ASP A 46 3.65 10.36 5.11
CA ASP A 46 4.63 10.38 6.20
C ASP A 46 3.95 10.51 7.56
N ALA A 47 2.99 11.41 7.67
CA ALA A 47 2.27 11.61 8.92
C ALA A 47 1.50 10.36 9.34
N THR A 48 0.85 9.70 8.40
CA THR A 48 0.08 8.48 8.69
C THR A 48 1.01 7.34 9.08
N ALA A 49 2.11 7.15 8.36
CA ALA A 49 3.09 6.11 8.68
C ALA A 49 3.71 6.35 10.06
N ALA A 50 4.05 7.60 10.37
CA ALA A 50 4.60 7.94 11.68
C ALA A 50 3.62 7.62 12.80
N ALA A 51 2.34 7.91 12.62
CA ALA A 51 1.31 7.60 13.62
C ALA A 51 1.17 6.11 13.83
N ILE A 52 1.21 5.32 12.75
CA ILE A 52 1.14 3.86 12.86
C ILE A 52 2.38 3.31 13.58
N ASN A 53 3.55 3.80 13.23
CA ASN A 53 4.79 3.36 13.89
C ASN A 53 4.80 3.72 15.37
N ALA A 54 4.23 4.87 15.74
CA ALA A 54 4.14 5.28 17.13
C ALA A 54 3.23 4.33 17.94
N ARG A 55 2.18 3.79 17.31
CA ARG A 55 1.24 2.90 18.00
C ARG A 55 1.69 1.45 18.03
N PHE A 56 2.30 0.97 16.94
CA PHE A 56 2.53 -0.47 16.75
C PHE A 56 4.01 -0.84 16.67
N GLY A 57 4.90 0.14 16.69
CA GLY A 57 6.34 -0.08 16.68
C GLY A 57 6.99 0.38 15.39
N ASP A 58 8.24 0.84 15.51
CA ASP A 58 9.02 1.31 14.37
C ASP A 58 9.18 0.19 13.34
N GLY A 59 9.12 0.56 12.07
CA GLY A 59 9.25 -0.42 11.00
C GLY A 59 7.95 -1.12 10.63
N THR A 60 6.82 -0.77 11.26
CA THR A 60 5.52 -1.32 10.91
C THR A 60 5.01 -0.73 9.60
N ALA A 61 5.23 0.56 9.39
CA ALA A 61 4.73 1.27 8.22
C ALA A 61 5.83 2.07 7.55
N ILE A 62 5.76 2.14 6.22
CA ILE A 62 6.54 3.08 5.43
C ILE A 62 5.59 3.93 4.59
N ALA A 63 6.09 5.07 4.13
CA ALA A 63 5.31 6.00 3.33
C ALA A 63 5.97 6.18 1.96
N VAL A 64 5.23 5.90 0.90
CA VAL A 64 5.71 6.08 -0.47
C VAL A 64 4.62 6.77 -1.28
N ALA A 65 4.82 8.03 -1.61
CA ALA A 65 3.86 8.75 -2.43
C ALA A 65 3.87 8.20 -3.85
N ALA A 66 2.70 8.07 -4.43
CA ALA A 66 2.55 7.60 -5.79
C ALA A 66 1.23 8.10 -6.37
N ASN A 67 1.29 8.49 -7.64
CA ASN A 67 0.11 8.77 -8.42
C ASN A 67 -0.29 7.48 -9.14
N ILE A 68 -1.45 6.92 -8.79
CA ILE A 68 -1.88 5.63 -9.35
C ILE A 68 -2.17 5.67 -10.84
N SER A 69 -2.28 6.85 -11.44
CA SER A 69 -2.41 6.97 -12.89
C SER A 69 -1.07 7.00 -13.61
N SER A 70 0.03 6.97 -12.86
CA SER A 70 1.38 6.92 -13.41
C SER A 70 1.94 5.51 -13.28
N LYS A 71 2.26 4.89 -14.41
CA LYS A 71 2.86 3.56 -14.44
C LYS A 71 4.21 3.55 -13.72
N ASP A 72 5.01 4.60 -13.91
CA ASP A 72 6.32 4.71 -13.30
C ASP A 72 6.20 4.83 -11.77
N ASP A 73 5.22 5.60 -11.30
CA ASP A 73 4.98 5.73 -9.87
C ASP A 73 4.55 4.41 -9.24
N LEU A 74 3.68 3.66 -9.93
CA LEU A 74 3.25 2.36 -9.45
C LEU A 74 4.42 1.38 -9.39
N GLN A 75 5.28 1.38 -10.40
CA GLN A 75 6.46 0.53 -10.39
C GLN A 75 7.40 0.92 -9.26
N ASN A 76 7.61 2.21 -9.03
CA ASN A 76 8.42 2.69 -7.93
C ASN A 76 7.84 2.27 -6.58
N LEU A 77 6.52 2.38 -6.44
CA LEU A 77 5.82 1.99 -5.21
C LEU A 77 6.07 0.52 -4.88
N VAL A 78 5.97 -0.35 -5.87
CA VAL A 78 6.23 -1.77 -5.70
C VAL A 78 7.70 -2.01 -5.36
N ASN A 79 8.61 -1.35 -6.06
CA ASN A 79 10.05 -1.51 -5.83
C ASN A 79 10.44 -1.07 -4.41
N GLU A 80 9.91 0.05 -3.94
CA GLU A 80 10.19 0.55 -2.59
C GLU A 80 9.63 -0.38 -1.53
N THR A 81 8.45 -0.93 -1.76
CA THR A 81 7.84 -1.90 -0.84
C THR A 81 8.70 -3.15 -0.72
N ARG A 82 9.16 -3.67 -1.84
CA ARG A 82 10.02 -4.85 -1.84
C ARG A 82 11.38 -4.58 -1.21
N ALA A 83 11.92 -3.38 -1.43
CA ALA A 83 13.19 -3.00 -0.80
C ALA A 83 13.07 -2.94 0.73
N ALA A 84 11.94 -2.45 1.23
CA ALA A 84 11.74 -2.30 2.67
C ALA A 84 11.35 -3.61 3.36
N PHE A 85 10.45 -4.39 2.74
CA PHE A 85 9.85 -5.56 3.40
C PHE A 85 10.12 -6.88 2.68
N GLY A 86 10.73 -6.86 1.52
CA GLY A 86 11.13 -8.04 0.77
C GLY A 86 10.03 -8.73 -0.02
N LYS A 87 8.77 -8.37 0.21
CA LYS A 87 7.64 -9.04 -0.45
C LYS A 87 6.41 -8.14 -0.42
N ILE A 88 5.39 -8.54 -1.16
CA ILE A 88 4.04 -7.97 -1.09
C ILE A 88 3.09 -9.16 -1.04
N THR A 89 2.30 -9.27 0.00
CA THR A 89 1.38 -10.40 0.18
C THR A 89 -0.08 -10.00 0.07
N ALA A 90 -0.38 -8.71 0.16
CA ALA A 90 -1.74 -8.21 0.03
C ALA A 90 -1.73 -6.86 -0.67
N LEU A 91 -2.70 -6.65 -1.53
CA LEU A 91 -2.90 -5.38 -2.22
C LEU A 91 -4.29 -4.88 -1.93
N VAL A 92 -4.38 -3.68 -1.37
CA VAL A 92 -5.66 -3.03 -1.11
C VAL A 92 -5.74 -1.79 -1.99
N CYS A 93 -6.57 -1.84 -3.01
CA CYS A 93 -6.77 -0.71 -3.90
C CYS A 93 -7.91 0.15 -3.39
N ASN A 94 -7.55 1.24 -2.72
CA ASN A 94 -8.50 2.21 -2.23
C ASN A 94 -8.23 3.55 -2.88
N ALA A 95 -8.50 3.63 -4.16
CA ALA A 95 -8.39 4.88 -4.91
C ALA A 95 -9.60 5.73 -4.56
N ALA A 96 -9.47 6.48 -3.52
CA ALA A 96 -10.56 7.03 -2.76
C ALA A 96 -11.58 7.85 -3.54
N SER A 97 -11.17 8.55 -4.56
CA SER A 97 -12.06 9.47 -5.26
C SER A 97 -12.69 8.87 -6.51
N ASN A 98 -12.32 7.64 -6.84
CA ASN A 98 -12.74 7.06 -8.11
C ASN A 98 -12.98 5.56 -7.93
N PRO A 99 -14.24 5.15 -7.80
CA PRO A 99 -14.57 3.77 -7.49
C PRO A 99 -14.32 2.79 -8.64
N TYR A 100 -13.92 3.27 -9.80
CA TYR A 100 -13.54 2.39 -10.89
C TYR A 100 -12.33 2.97 -11.62
N TYR A 101 -11.59 2.08 -12.26
CA TYR A 101 -10.40 2.44 -13.00
C TYR A 101 -10.75 2.54 -14.48
N GLY A 102 -11.14 3.74 -14.88
CA GLY A 102 -11.50 4.01 -16.26
C GLY A 102 -10.32 4.51 -17.07
N PRO A 103 -10.53 4.68 -18.38
CA PRO A 103 -9.48 5.19 -19.28
C PRO A 103 -8.92 6.55 -18.87
N GLY A 104 -9.67 7.33 -18.11
CA GLY A 104 -9.24 8.64 -17.68
C GLY A 104 -8.09 8.66 -16.68
N LEU A 105 -7.73 7.51 -16.13
CA LEU A 105 -6.66 7.43 -15.16
C LEU A 105 -5.27 7.31 -15.80
N GLY A 106 -5.19 7.16 -17.11
CA GLY A 106 -3.91 7.11 -17.79
C GLY A 106 -3.19 5.78 -17.70
N ILE A 107 -3.74 4.84 -16.96
CA ILE A 107 -3.23 3.47 -16.86
C ILE A 107 -4.42 2.53 -16.84
N SER A 108 -4.38 1.48 -17.63
CA SER A 108 -5.47 0.51 -17.69
C SER A 108 -5.40 -0.47 -16.53
N ASP A 109 -6.54 -1.11 -16.23
CA ASP A 109 -6.58 -2.18 -15.23
C ASP A 109 -5.61 -3.30 -15.58
N ASP A 110 -5.47 -3.62 -16.86
CA ASP A 110 -4.56 -4.66 -17.31
C ASP A 110 -3.11 -4.29 -17.02
N GLN A 111 -2.75 -3.03 -17.24
CA GLN A 111 -1.39 -2.56 -16.94
C GLN A 111 -1.11 -2.59 -15.45
N PHE A 112 -2.06 -2.14 -14.65
CA PHE A 112 -1.95 -2.17 -13.20
C PHE A 112 -1.77 -3.61 -12.72
N ARG A 113 -2.65 -4.50 -13.18
CA ARG A 113 -2.61 -5.92 -12.81
C ARG A 113 -1.29 -6.56 -13.23
N LYS A 114 -0.81 -6.25 -14.43
CA LYS A 114 0.44 -6.79 -14.94
C LYS A 114 1.63 -6.38 -14.08
N ILE A 115 1.68 -5.12 -13.65
CA ILE A 115 2.74 -4.65 -12.77
C ILE A 115 2.70 -5.42 -11.45
N MET A 116 1.52 -5.57 -10.88
CA MET A 116 1.35 -6.24 -9.60
C MET A 116 1.65 -7.73 -9.71
N ASP A 117 1.15 -8.39 -10.74
CA ASP A 117 1.37 -9.83 -10.94
C ASP A 117 2.86 -10.13 -11.10
N ASN A 118 3.57 -9.32 -11.90
CA ASN A 118 5.00 -9.53 -12.11
C ASN A 118 5.81 -9.39 -10.82
N ASN A 119 5.36 -8.55 -9.90
CA ASN A 119 6.09 -8.26 -8.68
C ASN A 119 5.64 -9.10 -7.50
N ILE A 120 4.39 -9.51 -7.47
CA ILE A 120 3.85 -10.35 -6.39
C ILE A 120 4.13 -11.81 -6.67
N LEU A 121 3.80 -12.28 -7.86
CA LEU A 121 3.98 -13.69 -8.21
C LEU A 121 5.45 -14.10 -8.25
N SER A 122 6.35 -13.22 -8.66
CA SER A 122 7.77 -13.53 -8.72
C SER A 122 8.41 -13.72 -7.34
N ASN A 123 7.68 -13.43 -6.27
CA ASN A 123 8.17 -13.64 -4.91
C ASN A 123 7.84 -15.02 -4.34
N HIS A 124 7.17 -15.82 -5.11
CA HIS A 124 6.88 -17.21 -4.69
C HIS A 124 8.02 -18.19 -5.08
#